data_7f707b11a4f7d928af0937d854b7babc
#
_entry.id   7f707b11a4f7d928af0937d854b7babc
#
_cell.length_a   1.000
_cell.length_b   1.000
_cell.length_c   1.000
_cell.angle_alpha   90.00
_cell.angle_beta   90.00
_cell.angle_gamma   90.00
#
_symmetry.space_group_name_H-M   'P 1'
#
loop_
_entity.id
_entity.type
_entity.pdbx_description
1 polymer ?
#
loop_
_entity_poly.entity_id
_entity_poly.type
_entity_poly.pdbx_seq_one_letter_code
_entity_poly.pdbx_strand_id
1 'polypeptide(L)'
;MPKIAIIGAGDVGTTIAYTLQISGLATEIVLIDINQKLAHGHVMDMNHGLFFVPPVHLSAGNYSDCKGADIVIFTAGARQKTGESRVALVERNAKICRSIVDETKPHNSNAVFLMVTNPVEIMTQVVIKHSSLPRFQVFGSGTVLDSARFRYLVSQHCHVDARNVHAYVIGEHGDSEVILWSKVRIAGTPLTEFTKESAYACDPIDKEKVTQDIKGSAYHIIEAKGATNYGVALAVRRIVEAVIRDEDSVLTVSTLLNGEYGLDDVCLSLPCIINRKGIRNIVETTLDQDEREALKKSAEILQKTYMSIQQ
;
A
#
# COMPACT_ATOMS: atom_id res chain seq x y z
N MET A 1 14.90 11.99 -15.27
CA MET A 1 15.49 11.54 -13.98
C MET A 1 14.31 11.37 -13.01
N PRO A 2 14.19 10.25 -12.30
CA PRO A 2 13.00 9.98 -11.49
C PRO A 2 12.87 10.95 -10.33
N LYS A 3 11.70 11.59 -10.22
CA LYS A 3 11.32 12.49 -9.12
C LYS A 3 10.12 11.93 -8.37
N ILE A 4 10.19 11.95 -7.04
CA ILE A 4 9.12 11.47 -6.15
C ILE A 4 8.74 12.57 -5.18
N ALA A 5 7.45 12.87 -5.09
CA ALA A 5 6.90 13.75 -4.06
C ALA A 5 6.18 12.92 -2.99
N ILE A 6 6.46 13.20 -1.71
CA ILE A 6 5.85 12.53 -0.57
C ILE A 6 5.11 13.57 0.26
N ILE A 7 3.80 13.40 0.41
CA ILE A 7 2.94 14.33 1.14
C ILE A 7 2.58 13.72 2.49
N GLY A 8 3.08 14.34 3.55
CA GLY A 8 3.03 13.90 4.94
C GLY A 8 4.41 13.56 5.48
N ALA A 9 4.90 14.33 6.46
CA ALA A 9 6.19 14.12 7.13
C ALA A 9 6.03 13.42 8.50
N GLY A 10 4.99 12.58 8.65
CA GLY A 10 4.82 11.70 9.80
C GLY A 10 5.70 10.45 9.72
N ASP A 11 5.54 9.53 10.69
CA ASP A 11 6.36 8.30 10.80
C ASP A 11 6.43 7.49 9.50
N VAL A 12 5.32 7.37 8.77
CA VAL A 12 5.26 6.60 7.53
C VAL A 12 5.97 7.35 6.40
N GLY A 13 5.64 8.63 6.17
CA GLY A 13 6.19 9.41 5.07
C GLY A 13 7.70 9.61 5.18
N THR A 14 8.21 9.88 6.38
CA THR A 14 9.65 10.03 6.63
C THR A 14 10.39 8.72 6.47
N THR A 15 9.81 7.59 6.91
CA THR A 15 10.41 6.27 6.71
C THR A 15 10.42 5.90 5.22
N ILE A 16 9.37 6.25 4.46
CA ILE A 16 9.36 6.07 3.00
C ILE A 16 10.45 6.92 2.35
N ALA A 17 10.56 8.21 2.70
CA ALA A 17 11.59 9.10 2.17
C ALA A 17 13.00 8.53 2.41
N TYR A 18 13.29 8.11 3.64
CA TYR A 18 14.56 7.49 4.00
C TYR A 18 14.81 6.18 3.25
N THR A 19 13.80 5.30 3.15
CA THR A 19 13.91 4.04 2.40
C THR A 19 14.20 4.28 0.91
N LEU A 20 13.56 5.29 0.31
CA LEU A 20 13.78 5.66 -1.09
C LEU A 20 15.16 6.33 -1.28
N GLN A 21 15.63 7.13 -0.33
CA GLN A 21 16.96 7.72 -0.33
C GLN A 21 18.05 6.65 -0.43
N ILE A 22 17.98 5.59 0.38
CA ILE A 22 18.99 4.51 0.36
C ILE A 22 18.82 3.55 -0.82
N SER A 23 17.65 3.50 -1.45
CA SER A 23 17.36 2.56 -2.54
C SER A 23 17.96 2.96 -3.90
N GLY A 24 18.31 4.23 -4.10
CA GLY A 24 18.78 4.76 -5.38
C GLY A 24 17.74 4.75 -6.50
N LEU A 25 16.44 4.64 -6.16
CA LEU A 25 15.34 4.61 -7.14
C LEU A 25 14.99 5.99 -7.69
N ALA A 26 15.26 7.05 -6.92
CA ALA A 26 14.96 8.43 -7.30
C ALA A 26 16.21 9.29 -7.32
N THR A 27 16.26 10.25 -8.23
CA THR A 27 17.28 11.29 -8.24
C THR A 27 16.84 12.56 -7.52
N GLU A 28 15.51 12.70 -7.33
CA GLU A 28 14.90 13.82 -6.58
C GLU A 28 13.76 13.29 -5.70
N ILE A 29 13.77 13.67 -4.42
CA ILE A 29 12.72 13.38 -3.46
C ILE A 29 12.30 14.71 -2.80
N VAL A 30 11.02 15.01 -2.84
CA VAL A 30 10.45 16.18 -2.16
C VAL A 30 9.54 15.73 -1.04
N LEU A 31 9.84 16.13 0.19
CA LEU A 31 9.00 15.88 1.36
C LEU A 31 8.14 17.11 1.65
N ILE A 32 6.83 16.94 1.63
CA ILE A 32 5.84 18.01 1.75
C ILE A 32 4.99 17.77 3.00
N ASP A 33 4.85 18.78 3.86
CA ASP A 33 3.95 18.75 5.00
C ASP A 33 3.42 20.15 5.31
N ILE A 34 2.21 20.23 5.86
CA ILE A 34 1.66 21.50 6.36
C ILE A 34 2.52 22.07 7.49
N ASN A 35 3.17 21.22 8.26
CA ASN A 35 4.21 21.57 9.21
C ASN A 35 5.57 21.63 8.50
N GLN A 36 5.81 22.72 7.80
CA GLN A 36 7.04 22.98 7.05
C GLN A 36 8.31 22.82 7.90
N LYS A 37 8.26 23.24 9.17
CA LYS A 37 9.38 23.13 10.09
C LYS A 37 9.74 21.67 10.36
N LEU A 38 8.74 20.79 10.50
CA LEU A 38 8.93 19.36 10.68
C LEU A 38 9.58 18.73 9.44
N ALA A 39 9.02 19.03 8.25
CA ALA A 39 9.58 18.53 6.98
C ALA A 39 11.04 18.99 6.79
N HIS A 40 11.35 20.23 7.06
CA HIS A 40 12.73 20.74 6.99
C HIS A 40 13.67 20.02 7.97
N GLY A 41 13.23 19.75 9.20
CA GLY A 41 14.03 19.03 10.19
C GLY A 41 14.41 17.63 9.72
N HIS A 42 13.42 16.88 9.21
CA HIS A 42 13.68 15.53 8.66
C HIS A 42 14.60 15.55 7.44
N VAL A 43 14.38 16.48 6.51
CA VAL A 43 15.22 16.63 5.31
C VAL A 43 16.64 17.00 5.67
N MET A 44 16.84 17.90 6.64
CA MET A 44 18.18 18.28 7.10
C MET A 44 18.94 17.07 7.68
N ASP A 45 18.29 16.27 8.51
CA ASP A 45 18.89 15.06 9.10
C ASP A 45 19.24 14.03 8.02
N MET A 46 18.30 13.73 7.10
CA MET A 46 18.54 12.82 5.98
C MET A 46 19.68 13.30 5.05
N ASN A 47 19.78 14.62 4.82
CA ASN A 47 20.84 15.21 3.98
C ASN A 47 22.24 15.05 4.59
N HIS A 48 22.35 15.00 5.91
CA HIS A 48 23.64 14.69 6.56
C HIS A 48 24.14 13.27 6.24
N GLY A 49 23.24 12.35 5.84
CA GLY A 49 23.54 11.00 5.42
C GLY A 49 23.88 10.83 3.92
N LEU A 50 23.79 11.88 3.09
CA LEU A 50 23.94 11.75 1.62
C LEU A 50 25.27 11.18 1.16
N PHE A 51 26.33 11.34 1.93
CA PHE A 51 27.65 10.75 1.62
C PHE A 51 27.61 9.20 1.57
N PHE A 52 26.67 8.58 2.29
CA PHE A 52 26.60 7.12 2.48
C PHE A 52 25.61 6.41 1.56
N VAL A 53 24.91 7.14 0.69
CA VAL A 53 23.83 6.62 -0.16
C VAL A 53 24.05 7.00 -1.63
N PRO A 54 23.35 6.35 -2.58
CA PRO A 54 23.39 6.79 -3.97
C PRO A 54 22.99 8.26 -4.13
N PRO A 55 23.54 8.99 -5.13
CA PRO A 55 23.23 10.40 -5.33
C PRO A 55 21.73 10.67 -5.47
N VAL A 56 21.20 11.53 -4.60
CA VAL A 56 19.81 11.96 -4.59
C VAL A 56 19.71 13.40 -4.08
N HIS A 57 18.85 14.21 -4.68
CA HIS A 57 18.49 15.52 -4.16
C HIS A 57 17.24 15.40 -3.29
N LEU A 58 17.38 15.61 -1.98
CA LEU A 58 16.28 15.57 -1.03
C LEU A 58 15.99 16.98 -0.51
N SER A 59 14.74 17.42 -0.67
CA SER A 59 14.28 18.76 -0.25
C SER A 59 12.95 18.72 0.49
N ALA A 60 12.74 19.70 1.38
CA ALA A 60 11.41 20.00 1.87
C ALA A 60 10.78 21.03 0.92
N GLY A 61 9.51 20.80 0.58
CA GLY A 61 8.81 21.60 -0.41
C GLY A 61 7.35 21.87 -0.05
N ASN A 62 6.63 22.41 -1.01
CA ASN A 62 5.20 22.66 -0.98
C ASN A 62 4.50 21.95 -2.16
N TYR A 63 3.20 22.06 -2.29
CA TYR A 63 2.44 21.32 -3.31
C TYR A 63 2.85 21.68 -4.75
N SER A 64 3.35 22.89 -5.02
CA SER A 64 3.86 23.26 -6.36
C SER A 64 5.11 22.46 -6.76
N ASP A 65 5.87 21.97 -5.78
CA ASP A 65 7.07 21.16 -6.00
C ASP A 65 6.74 19.72 -6.44
N CYS A 66 5.45 19.33 -6.45
CA CYS A 66 5.00 18.12 -7.13
C CYS A 66 5.18 18.17 -8.64
N LYS A 67 5.43 19.37 -9.21
CA LYS A 67 5.68 19.53 -10.64
C LYS A 67 6.82 18.63 -11.13
N GLY A 68 6.52 17.83 -12.16
CA GLY A 68 7.47 16.92 -12.77
C GLY A 68 7.78 15.65 -11.97
N ALA A 69 7.08 15.41 -10.87
CA ALA A 69 7.18 14.13 -10.16
C ALA A 69 6.57 13.00 -11.00
N ASP A 70 7.24 11.85 -11.04
CA ASP A 70 6.71 10.61 -11.64
C ASP A 70 5.64 9.99 -10.74
N ILE A 71 5.82 10.12 -9.42
CA ILE A 71 4.92 9.59 -8.39
C ILE A 71 4.68 10.63 -7.31
N VAL A 72 3.43 10.79 -6.90
CA VAL A 72 3.02 11.53 -5.71
C VAL A 72 2.47 10.55 -4.68
N ILE A 73 3.11 10.45 -3.53
CA ILE A 73 2.76 9.50 -2.46
C ILE A 73 2.00 10.23 -1.36
N PHE A 74 0.78 9.78 -1.07
CA PHE A 74 -0.09 10.36 -0.06
C PHE A 74 0.04 9.58 1.25
N THR A 75 0.74 10.14 2.22
CA THR A 75 0.86 9.57 3.58
C THR A 75 0.22 10.46 4.64
N ALA A 76 -0.18 11.68 4.25
CA ALA A 76 -0.83 12.61 5.15
C ALA A 76 -2.20 12.11 5.57
N GLY A 77 -2.45 12.08 6.85
CA GLY A 77 -3.70 11.67 7.47
C GLY A 77 -3.69 11.98 8.96
N ALA A 78 -4.88 12.13 9.51
CA ALA A 78 -5.03 12.37 10.94
C ALA A 78 -5.07 11.04 11.70
N ARG A 79 -4.48 11.01 12.89
CA ARG A 79 -4.66 9.93 13.85
C ARG A 79 -6.01 10.07 14.56
N GLN A 80 -6.61 8.93 14.94
CA GLN A 80 -7.86 8.94 15.70
C GLN A 80 -7.66 9.65 17.04
N LYS A 81 -8.58 10.57 17.36
CA LYS A 81 -8.60 11.25 18.64
C LYS A 81 -9.35 10.42 19.68
N THR A 82 -9.02 10.62 20.96
CA THR A 82 -9.76 9.98 22.06
C THR A 82 -11.23 10.34 21.97
N GLY A 83 -12.11 9.32 21.95
CA GLY A 83 -13.56 9.51 21.84
C GLY A 83 -14.10 9.79 20.43
N GLU A 84 -13.24 9.85 19.40
CA GLU A 84 -13.67 10.04 18.01
C GLU A 84 -14.20 8.73 17.42
N SER A 85 -15.33 8.80 16.72
CA SER A 85 -15.84 7.64 16.00
C SER A 85 -14.96 7.31 14.78
N ARG A 86 -14.96 6.03 14.36
CA ARG A 86 -14.25 5.60 13.14
C ARG A 86 -14.74 6.34 11.90
N VAL A 87 -16.04 6.61 11.79
CA VAL A 87 -16.65 7.37 10.67
C VAL A 87 -16.11 8.80 10.62
N ALA A 88 -16.09 9.51 11.77
CA ALA A 88 -15.57 10.88 11.83
C ALA A 88 -14.08 10.97 11.42
N LEU A 89 -13.28 9.98 11.80
CA LEU A 89 -11.89 9.88 11.34
C LEU A 89 -11.80 9.70 9.82
N VAL A 90 -12.61 8.80 9.25
CA VAL A 90 -12.65 8.54 7.80
C VAL A 90 -13.06 9.80 7.03
N GLU A 91 -14.11 10.51 7.48
CA GLU A 91 -14.53 11.78 6.89
C GLU A 91 -13.42 12.85 6.92
N ARG A 92 -12.73 12.96 8.05
CA ARG A 92 -11.63 13.93 8.21
C ARG A 92 -10.48 13.59 7.26
N ASN A 93 -10.10 12.33 7.14
CA ASN A 93 -9.06 11.90 6.21
C ASN A 93 -9.49 12.09 4.75
N ALA A 94 -10.76 11.85 4.42
CA ALA A 94 -11.30 12.13 3.09
C ALA A 94 -11.21 13.63 2.74
N LYS A 95 -11.52 14.54 3.67
CA LYS A 95 -11.35 15.98 3.47
C LYS A 95 -9.87 16.37 3.24
N ILE A 96 -8.95 15.78 4.03
CA ILE A 96 -7.51 15.99 3.86
C ILE A 96 -7.07 15.52 2.46
N CYS A 97 -7.45 14.31 2.03
CA CYS A 97 -7.08 13.77 0.73
C CYS A 97 -7.63 14.63 -0.43
N ARG A 98 -8.89 15.10 -0.36
CA ARG A 98 -9.46 16.00 -1.35
C ARG A 98 -8.68 17.30 -1.45
N SER A 99 -8.39 17.95 -0.30
CA SER A 99 -7.59 19.18 -0.26
C SER A 99 -6.21 19.00 -0.88
N ILE A 100 -5.55 17.88 -0.59
CA ILE A 100 -4.23 17.58 -1.19
C ILE A 100 -4.34 17.42 -2.71
N VAL A 101 -5.38 16.76 -3.22
CA VAL A 101 -5.64 16.62 -4.66
C VAL A 101 -5.84 17.99 -5.31
N ASP A 102 -6.65 18.85 -4.70
CA ASP A 102 -6.93 20.20 -5.22
C ASP A 102 -5.67 21.05 -5.32
N GLU A 103 -4.73 20.89 -4.39
CA GLU A 103 -3.45 21.59 -4.37
C GLU A 103 -2.39 20.96 -5.31
N THR A 104 -2.40 19.64 -5.50
CA THR A 104 -1.34 18.94 -6.27
C THR A 104 -1.66 18.79 -7.74
N LYS A 105 -2.92 18.44 -8.09
CA LYS A 105 -3.33 18.19 -9.47
C LYS A 105 -3.05 19.35 -10.44
N PRO A 106 -3.25 20.63 -10.07
CA PRO A 106 -2.91 21.76 -10.95
C PRO A 106 -1.43 21.80 -11.37
N HIS A 107 -0.56 21.25 -10.54
CA HIS A 107 0.88 21.25 -10.78
C HIS A 107 1.37 19.99 -11.49
N ASN A 108 0.66 18.86 -11.31
CA ASN A 108 1.07 17.59 -11.93
C ASN A 108 -0.09 16.58 -12.04
N SER A 109 -0.80 16.61 -13.16
CA SER A 109 -1.87 15.65 -13.49
C SER A 109 -1.37 14.36 -14.16
N ASN A 110 -0.08 14.26 -14.47
CA ASN A 110 0.50 13.12 -15.17
C ASN A 110 1.20 12.11 -14.23
N ALA A 111 1.43 12.49 -12.98
CA ALA A 111 2.04 11.60 -11.99
C ALA A 111 1.12 10.44 -11.64
N VAL A 112 1.72 9.31 -11.28
CA VAL A 112 1.01 8.25 -10.54
C VAL A 112 0.72 8.76 -9.12
N PHE A 113 -0.54 8.65 -8.68
CA PHE A 113 -0.96 8.98 -7.31
C PHE A 113 -1.03 7.68 -6.49
N LEU A 114 -0.12 7.53 -5.55
CA LEU A 114 -0.03 6.36 -4.68
C LEU A 114 -0.57 6.68 -3.29
N MET A 115 -1.71 6.10 -2.94
CA MET A 115 -2.35 6.29 -1.65
C MET A 115 -1.77 5.32 -0.61
N VAL A 116 -1.38 5.86 0.55
CA VAL A 116 -0.91 5.10 1.72
C VAL A 116 -1.71 5.47 2.97
N THR A 117 -2.42 6.58 2.92
CA THR A 117 -3.28 7.06 4.00
C THR A 117 -4.43 6.11 4.26
N ASN A 118 -4.62 5.69 5.52
CA ASN A 118 -5.69 4.78 5.93
C ASN A 118 -7.03 5.50 6.23
N PRO A 119 -8.16 4.79 6.01
CA PRO A 119 -8.30 3.46 5.36
C PRO A 119 -7.99 3.54 3.86
N VAL A 120 -7.00 2.77 3.43
CA VAL A 120 -6.38 2.98 2.10
C VAL A 120 -7.36 2.79 0.94
N GLU A 121 -8.27 1.82 0.97
CA GLU A 121 -9.28 1.58 -0.07
C GLU A 121 -10.25 2.77 -0.16
N ILE A 122 -10.74 3.24 0.98
CA ILE A 122 -11.67 4.37 1.04
C ILE A 122 -10.99 5.66 0.55
N MET A 123 -9.76 5.93 0.98
CA MET A 123 -9.03 7.12 0.55
C MET A 123 -8.68 7.05 -0.93
N THR A 124 -8.34 5.86 -1.44
CA THR A 124 -8.12 5.63 -2.88
C THR A 124 -9.38 5.96 -3.68
N GLN A 125 -10.55 5.45 -3.25
CA GLN A 125 -11.82 5.73 -3.92
C GLN A 125 -12.18 7.21 -3.88
N VAL A 126 -11.99 7.87 -2.73
CA VAL A 126 -12.20 9.32 -2.59
C VAL A 126 -11.34 10.09 -3.59
N VAL A 127 -10.05 9.76 -3.70
CA VAL A 127 -9.13 10.47 -4.60
C VAL A 127 -9.46 10.18 -6.07
N ILE A 128 -9.77 8.95 -6.46
CA ILE A 128 -10.20 8.63 -7.83
C ILE A 128 -11.44 9.44 -8.22
N LYS A 129 -12.48 9.43 -7.38
CA LYS A 129 -13.73 10.13 -7.65
C LYS A 129 -13.58 11.66 -7.67
N HIS A 130 -12.73 12.20 -6.79
CA HIS A 130 -12.53 13.65 -6.68
C HIS A 130 -11.56 14.20 -7.74
N SER A 131 -10.49 13.49 -8.05
CA SER A 131 -9.45 13.96 -8.95
C SER A 131 -9.86 14.00 -10.42
N SER A 132 -10.84 13.17 -10.84
CA SER A 132 -11.17 12.91 -12.24
C SER A 132 -9.98 12.44 -13.08
N LEU A 133 -8.93 11.90 -12.44
CA LEU A 133 -7.83 11.22 -13.13
C LEU A 133 -8.26 9.82 -13.58
N PRO A 134 -7.60 9.25 -14.58
CA PRO A 134 -7.83 7.86 -14.96
C PRO A 134 -7.71 6.91 -13.75
N ARG A 135 -8.66 5.97 -13.59
CA ARG A 135 -8.74 5.10 -12.40
C ARG A 135 -7.44 4.35 -12.12
N PHE A 136 -6.69 4.01 -13.14
CA PHE A 136 -5.45 3.25 -13.03
C PHE A 136 -4.20 4.10 -12.77
N GLN A 137 -4.32 5.41 -12.85
CA GLN A 137 -3.27 6.35 -12.47
C GLN A 137 -3.28 6.62 -10.96
N VAL A 138 -4.39 6.36 -10.29
CA VAL A 138 -4.58 6.52 -8.84
C VAL A 138 -4.85 5.15 -8.23
N PHE A 139 -4.01 4.71 -7.30
CA PHE A 139 -4.19 3.44 -6.62
C PHE A 139 -3.56 3.46 -5.21
N GLY A 140 -3.98 2.54 -4.37
CA GLY A 140 -3.50 2.44 -2.99
C GLY A 140 -2.41 1.38 -2.84
N SER A 141 -1.59 1.52 -1.80
CA SER A 141 -0.59 0.50 -1.42
C SER A 141 -1.21 -0.87 -1.11
N GLY A 142 -2.49 -0.88 -0.78
CA GLY A 142 -3.32 -2.07 -0.63
C GLY A 142 -2.73 -3.11 0.31
N THR A 143 -2.88 -4.35 -0.06
CA THR A 143 -2.41 -5.52 0.70
C THR A 143 -1.03 -6.04 0.29
N VAL A 144 -0.18 -5.18 -0.31
CA VAL A 144 1.22 -5.55 -0.63
C VAL A 144 1.97 -5.92 0.64
N LEU A 145 1.79 -5.15 1.74
CA LEU A 145 2.40 -5.46 3.02
C LEU A 145 1.83 -6.75 3.64
N ASP A 146 0.52 -6.94 3.59
CA ASP A 146 -0.14 -8.12 4.17
C ASP A 146 0.26 -9.39 3.41
N SER A 147 0.38 -9.31 2.09
CA SER A 147 0.96 -10.39 1.27
C SER A 147 2.42 -10.69 1.65
N ALA A 148 3.21 -9.67 2.00
CA ALA A 148 4.57 -9.87 2.48
C ALA A 148 4.59 -10.53 3.87
N ARG A 149 3.69 -10.15 4.78
CA ARG A 149 3.51 -10.81 6.10
C ARG A 149 3.12 -12.28 5.92
N PHE A 150 2.17 -12.54 5.03
CA PHE A 150 1.75 -13.91 4.73
C PHE A 150 2.91 -14.76 4.21
N ARG A 151 3.69 -14.25 3.24
CA ARG A 151 4.90 -14.90 2.73
C ARG A 151 5.90 -15.17 3.84
N TYR A 152 6.14 -14.18 4.72
CA TYR A 152 7.05 -14.32 5.85
C TYR A 152 6.60 -15.44 6.80
N LEU A 153 5.33 -15.48 7.24
CA LEU A 153 4.83 -16.49 8.17
C LEU A 153 4.90 -17.91 7.57
N VAL A 154 4.51 -18.07 6.29
CA VAL A 154 4.66 -19.35 5.59
C VAL A 154 6.13 -19.75 5.47
N SER A 155 7.02 -18.81 5.16
CA SER A 155 8.45 -19.06 5.02
C SER A 155 9.11 -19.53 6.32
N GLN A 156 8.73 -18.91 7.44
CA GLN A 156 9.22 -19.30 8.76
C GLN A 156 8.75 -20.72 9.12
N HIS A 157 7.49 -21.03 8.83
CA HIS A 157 6.91 -22.35 9.09
C HIS A 157 7.57 -23.44 8.24
N CYS A 158 7.82 -23.17 6.97
CA CYS A 158 8.40 -24.13 6.03
C CYS A 158 9.93 -24.05 5.91
N HIS A 159 10.59 -23.24 6.73
CA HIS A 159 12.06 -23.08 6.75
C HIS A 159 12.66 -22.77 5.37
N VAL A 160 11.99 -21.90 4.59
CA VAL A 160 12.45 -21.44 3.28
C VAL A 160 12.60 -19.92 3.27
N ASP A 161 13.36 -19.38 2.31
CA ASP A 161 13.44 -17.92 2.10
C ASP A 161 12.06 -17.38 1.63
N ALA A 162 11.60 -16.28 2.23
CA ALA A 162 10.31 -15.67 1.92
C ALA A 162 10.15 -15.29 0.44
N ARG A 163 11.26 -15.06 -0.29
CA ARG A 163 11.28 -14.79 -1.73
C ARG A 163 10.85 -15.98 -2.58
N ASN A 164 10.92 -17.20 -2.04
CA ASN A 164 10.50 -18.42 -2.71
C ASN A 164 9.02 -18.77 -2.45
N VAL A 165 8.33 -17.98 -1.59
CA VAL A 165 6.92 -18.16 -1.28
C VAL A 165 6.08 -17.25 -2.15
N HIS A 166 5.19 -17.82 -2.93
CA HIS A 166 4.14 -17.10 -3.66
C HIS A 166 2.84 -17.20 -2.87
N ALA A 167 2.42 -16.09 -2.30
CA ALA A 167 1.21 -16.00 -1.48
C ALA A 167 0.64 -14.58 -1.57
N TYR A 168 -0.68 -14.46 -1.54
CA TYR A 168 -1.37 -13.19 -1.76
C TYR A 168 -2.48 -12.99 -0.74
N VAL A 169 -2.63 -11.74 -0.31
CA VAL A 169 -3.77 -11.24 0.44
C VAL A 169 -4.50 -10.25 -0.46
N ILE A 170 -5.83 -10.30 -0.54
CA ILE A 170 -6.66 -9.43 -1.35
C ILE A 170 -7.81 -8.83 -0.51
N GLY A 171 -8.63 -7.99 -1.10
CA GLY A 171 -9.78 -7.38 -0.42
C GLY A 171 -9.41 -6.07 0.28
N GLU A 172 -9.95 -5.83 1.47
CA GLU A 172 -9.62 -4.68 2.32
C GLU A 172 -8.21 -4.87 2.91
N HIS A 173 -7.45 -3.78 3.06
CA HIS A 173 -6.32 -3.75 3.98
C HIS A 173 -6.85 -3.51 5.40
N GLY A 174 -7.19 -4.58 6.12
CA GLY A 174 -7.80 -4.52 7.44
C GLY A 174 -8.50 -5.82 7.85
N ASP A 175 -9.51 -5.70 8.72
CA ASP A 175 -10.13 -6.86 9.37
C ASP A 175 -10.84 -7.82 8.40
N SER A 176 -11.31 -7.33 7.23
CA SER A 176 -11.98 -8.14 6.21
C SER A 176 -11.05 -8.56 5.05
N GLU A 177 -9.74 -8.51 5.24
CA GLU A 177 -8.79 -9.03 4.25
C GLU A 177 -8.98 -10.52 3.97
N VAL A 178 -8.69 -10.93 2.74
CA VAL A 178 -8.88 -12.29 2.24
C VAL A 178 -7.55 -12.95 1.94
N ILE A 179 -7.22 -13.96 2.71
CA ILE A 179 -5.98 -14.73 2.58
C ILE A 179 -6.18 -15.83 1.53
N LEU A 180 -5.45 -15.74 0.42
CA LEU A 180 -5.58 -16.71 -0.68
C LEU A 180 -4.77 -17.99 -0.40
N TRP A 181 -5.27 -18.84 0.50
CA TRP A 181 -4.66 -20.12 0.81
C TRP A 181 -4.60 -21.07 -0.39
N SER A 182 -5.58 -21.00 -1.29
CA SER A 182 -5.62 -21.79 -2.52
C SER A 182 -4.47 -21.49 -3.48
N LYS A 183 -3.84 -20.30 -3.33
CA LYS A 183 -2.79 -19.80 -4.24
C LYS A 183 -1.39 -19.90 -3.68
N VAL A 184 -1.20 -20.42 -2.46
CA VAL A 184 0.14 -20.56 -1.88
C VAL A 184 0.96 -21.58 -2.64
N ARG A 185 2.14 -21.16 -3.09
CA ARG A 185 3.12 -22.00 -3.81
C ARG A 185 4.52 -21.77 -3.26
N ILE A 186 5.28 -22.84 -3.14
CA ILE A 186 6.72 -22.79 -2.84
C ILE A 186 7.43 -23.50 -3.97
N ALA A 187 8.35 -22.83 -4.66
CA ALA A 187 9.03 -23.35 -5.86
C ALA A 187 8.05 -23.90 -6.93
N GLY A 188 6.88 -23.27 -7.08
CA GLY A 188 5.82 -23.71 -8.00
C GLY A 188 4.91 -24.82 -7.46
N THR A 189 5.30 -25.51 -6.40
CA THR A 189 4.52 -26.61 -5.78
C THR A 189 3.45 -26.03 -4.86
N PRO A 190 2.18 -26.52 -4.92
CA PRO A 190 1.16 -26.14 -3.97
C PRO A 190 1.59 -26.43 -2.52
N LEU A 191 1.24 -25.56 -1.57
CA LEU A 191 1.61 -25.74 -0.17
C LEU A 191 1.20 -27.12 0.39
N THR A 192 0.03 -27.61 0.03
CA THR A 192 -0.50 -28.93 0.46
C THR A 192 0.33 -30.11 -0.01
N GLU A 193 0.98 -29.98 -1.17
CA GLU A 193 1.89 -30.99 -1.69
C GLU A 193 3.29 -30.81 -1.10
N PHE A 194 3.76 -29.55 -1.02
CA PHE A 194 5.07 -29.24 -0.43
C PHE A 194 5.21 -29.78 1.00
N THR A 195 4.16 -29.68 1.82
CA THR A 195 4.15 -30.17 3.20
C THR A 195 4.07 -31.71 3.31
N LYS A 196 3.69 -32.43 2.25
CA LYS A 196 3.55 -33.89 2.27
C LYS A 196 4.73 -34.64 1.66
N GLU A 197 5.30 -34.10 0.59
CA GLU A 197 6.13 -34.85 -0.34
C GLU A 197 7.61 -34.47 -0.33
N SER A 198 7.97 -33.31 0.27
CA SER A 198 9.36 -32.91 0.31
C SER A 198 10.11 -33.64 1.44
N ALA A 199 11.37 -34.00 1.18
CA ALA A 199 12.27 -34.52 2.23
C ALA A 199 12.52 -33.49 3.36
N TYR A 200 12.08 -32.24 3.15
CA TYR A 200 12.12 -31.12 4.07
C TYR A 200 10.70 -30.67 4.43
N ALA A 201 9.73 -31.57 4.36
CA ALA A 201 8.32 -31.25 4.66
C ALA A 201 8.21 -30.56 6.01
N CYS A 202 7.55 -29.41 6.00
CA CYS A 202 7.12 -28.76 7.23
C CYS A 202 5.84 -29.42 7.73
N ASP A 203 5.58 -29.34 9.03
CA ASP A 203 4.31 -29.80 9.62
C ASP A 203 3.12 -29.10 8.93
N PRO A 204 1.90 -29.65 9.03
CA PRO A 204 0.72 -28.96 8.55
C PRO A 204 0.59 -27.57 9.16
N ILE A 205 0.39 -26.56 8.31
CA ILE A 205 0.28 -25.18 8.77
C ILE A 205 -1.10 -24.91 9.39
N ASP A 206 -1.11 -24.31 10.56
CA ASP A 206 -2.35 -23.81 11.19
C ASP A 206 -2.81 -22.53 10.49
N LYS A 207 -3.72 -22.70 9.53
CA LYS A 207 -4.25 -21.61 8.70
C LYS A 207 -4.98 -20.54 9.52
N GLU A 208 -5.71 -20.93 10.56
CA GLU A 208 -6.47 -20.01 11.41
C GLU A 208 -5.53 -19.13 12.20
N LYS A 209 -4.51 -19.71 12.82
CA LYS A 209 -3.49 -18.98 13.55
C LYS A 209 -2.74 -18.02 12.65
N VAL A 210 -2.27 -18.44 11.48
CA VAL A 210 -1.56 -17.57 10.54
C VAL A 210 -2.46 -16.42 10.06
N THR A 211 -3.75 -16.68 9.79
CA THR A 211 -4.71 -15.65 9.43
C THR A 211 -4.88 -14.62 10.55
N GLN A 212 -4.98 -15.06 11.81
CA GLN A 212 -5.07 -14.18 12.97
C GLN A 212 -3.78 -13.36 13.15
N ASP A 213 -2.62 -13.99 12.99
CA ASP A 213 -1.31 -13.34 13.09
C ASP A 213 -1.13 -12.25 12.02
N ILE A 214 -1.63 -12.44 10.79
CA ILE A 214 -1.60 -11.41 9.74
C ILE A 214 -2.48 -10.22 10.15
N LYS A 215 -3.75 -10.48 10.45
CA LYS A 215 -4.74 -9.46 10.84
C LYS A 215 -4.34 -8.71 12.12
N GLY A 216 -3.80 -9.41 13.10
CA GLY A 216 -3.37 -8.87 14.38
C GLY A 216 -2.04 -8.10 14.34
N SER A 217 -1.21 -8.31 13.32
CA SER A 217 0.16 -7.77 13.26
C SER A 217 0.24 -6.26 13.47
N ALA A 218 -0.64 -5.50 12.83
CA ALA A 218 -0.63 -4.04 12.94
C ALA A 218 -0.94 -3.57 14.37
N TYR A 219 -1.93 -4.21 15.02
CA TYR A 219 -2.33 -3.87 16.39
C TYR A 219 -1.21 -4.14 17.37
N HIS A 220 -0.57 -5.32 17.32
CA HIS A 220 0.56 -5.68 18.19
C HIS A 220 1.76 -4.73 17.99
N ILE A 221 2.08 -4.34 16.73
CA ILE A 221 3.19 -3.42 16.47
C ILE A 221 2.88 -2.02 17.00
N ILE A 222 1.64 -1.53 16.82
CA ILE A 222 1.22 -0.20 17.32
C ILE A 222 1.23 -0.19 18.83
N GLU A 223 0.72 -1.22 19.49
CA GLU A 223 0.77 -1.35 20.95
C GLU A 223 2.21 -1.32 21.47
N ALA A 224 3.12 -2.04 20.82
CA ALA A 224 4.52 -2.16 21.26
C ALA A 224 5.37 -0.90 21.01
N LYS A 225 5.19 -0.19 19.89
CA LYS A 225 6.07 0.92 19.47
C LYS A 225 5.38 2.19 18.97
N GLY A 226 4.06 2.26 19.08
CA GLY A 226 3.26 3.46 18.77
C GLY A 226 2.86 3.63 17.29
N ALA A 227 3.58 3.03 16.35
CA ALA A 227 3.26 3.11 14.91
C ALA A 227 3.84 1.95 14.11
N THR A 228 3.22 1.61 12.97
CA THR A 228 3.85 0.76 11.94
C THR A 228 4.43 1.68 10.86
N ASN A 229 5.68 1.48 10.47
CA ASN A 229 6.35 2.32 9.46
C ASN A 229 7.36 1.55 8.59
N TYR A 230 8.13 0.62 9.15
CA TYR A 230 9.19 -0.06 8.39
C TYR A 230 8.66 -0.96 7.26
N GLY A 231 7.72 -1.84 7.56
CA GLY A 231 7.14 -2.77 6.59
C GLY A 231 6.41 -2.04 5.46
N VAL A 232 5.60 -1.02 5.80
CA VAL A 232 4.88 -0.23 4.79
C VAL A 232 5.84 0.55 3.91
N ALA A 233 6.94 1.09 4.45
CA ALA A 233 7.93 1.80 3.66
C ALA A 233 8.62 0.89 2.62
N LEU A 234 8.91 -0.37 2.99
CA LEU A 234 9.44 -1.37 2.05
C LEU A 234 8.39 -1.80 1.00
N ALA A 235 7.13 -1.94 1.38
CA ALA A 235 6.03 -2.22 0.45
C ALA A 235 5.87 -1.07 -0.57
N VAL A 236 5.86 0.17 -0.10
CA VAL A 236 5.81 1.36 -0.97
C VAL A 236 7.05 1.45 -1.86
N ARG A 237 8.25 1.21 -1.31
CA ARG A 237 9.48 1.16 -2.10
C ARG A 237 9.37 0.14 -3.25
N ARG A 238 8.77 -1.04 -3.00
CA ARG A 238 8.57 -2.06 -4.05
C ARG A 238 7.59 -1.60 -5.13
N ILE A 239 6.52 -0.90 -4.75
CA ILE A 239 5.58 -0.30 -5.70
C ILE A 239 6.27 0.78 -6.54
N VAL A 240 7.00 1.69 -5.89
CA VAL A 240 7.77 2.74 -6.55
C VAL A 240 8.79 2.16 -7.54
N GLU A 241 9.48 1.09 -7.17
CA GLU A 241 10.41 0.38 -8.05
C GLU A 241 9.72 -0.12 -9.32
N ALA A 242 8.54 -0.74 -9.20
CA ALA A 242 7.78 -1.23 -10.34
C ALA A 242 7.37 -0.09 -11.30
N VAL A 243 6.97 1.06 -10.76
CA VAL A 243 6.61 2.23 -11.56
C VAL A 243 7.85 2.87 -12.23
N ILE A 244 8.89 3.14 -11.46
CA ILE A 244 10.07 3.86 -11.96
C ILE A 244 10.85 3.03 -12.99
N ARG A 245 10.93 1.70 -12.79
CA ARG A 245 11.64 0.78 -13.69
C ARG A 245 10.78 0.24 -14.83
N ASP A 246 9.48 0.59 -14.86
CA ASP A 246 8.55 0.13 -15.90
C ASP A 246 8.48 -1.42 -16.00
N GLU A 247 8.35 -2.10 -14.83
CA GLU A 247 8.63 -3.55 -14.72
C GLU A 247 7.48 -4.47 -15.16
N ASP A 248 6.23 -3.98 -15.28
CA ASP A 248 5.04 -4.84 -15.40
C ASP A 248 4.90 -5.85 -14.25
N SER A 249 5.25 -5.46 -13.04
CA SER A 249 5.21 -6.30 -11.86
C SER A 249 3.80 -6.55 -11.34
N VAL A 250 3.53 -7.77 -10.87
CA VAL A 250 2.24 -8.12 -10.23
C VAL A 250 2.30 -7.86 -8.74
N LEU A 251 1.49 -6.89 -8.26
CA LEU A 251 1.39 -6.51 -6.85
C LEU A 251 -0.09 -6.39 -6.44
N THR A 252 -0.42 -6.70 -5.17
CA THR A 252 -1.78 -6.62 -4.64
C THR A 252 -2.09 -5.20 -4.16
N VAL A 253 -2.36 -4.30 -5.11
CA VAL A 253 -2.64 -2.89 -4.85
C VAL A 253 -4.15 -2.61 -4.87
N SER A 254 -4.55 -1.55 -4.16
CA SER A 254 -5.95 -1.14 -4.06
C SER A 254 -6.37 -0.32 -5.27
N THR A 255 -7.43 -0.70 -5.95
CA THR A 255 -7.95 -0.03 -7.16
C THR A 255 -9.47 -0.06 -7.22
N LEU A 256 -10.06 0.91 -7.95
CA LEU A 256 -11.50 0.96 -8.19
C LEU A 256 -11.93 -0.12 -9.19
N LEU A 257 -12.85 -0.98 -8.78
CA LEU A 257 -13.41 -2.04 -9.62
C LEU A 257 -14.53 -1.52 -10.54
N ASN A 258 -14.64 -2.16 -11.69
CA ASN A 258 -15.63 -1.88 -12.72
C ASN A 258 -16.01 -3.20 -13.44
N GLY A 259 -16.60 -4.12 -12.69
CA GLY A 259 -17.04 -5.45 -13.15
C GLY A 259 -16.13 -6.60 -12.75
N GLU A 260 -14.91 -6.36 -12.31
CA GLU A 260 -14.00 -7.42 -11.89
C GLU A 260 -14.60 -8.19 -10.70
N TYR A 261 -14.58 -9.51 -10.77
CA TYR A 261 -15.25 -10.46 -9.84
C TYR A 261 -16.76 -10.22 -9.69
N GLY A 262 -17.41 -9.49 -10.64
CA GLY A 262 -18.81 -9.06 -10.55
C GLY A 262 -19.03 -7.96 -9.53
N LEU A 263 -17.99 -7.20 -9.18
CA LEU A 263 -18.03 -6.09 -8.22
C LEU A 263 -17.82 -4.76 -8.92
N ASP A 264 -18.64 -3.77 -8.58
CA ASP A 264 -18.60 -2.43 -9.16
C ASP A 264 -18.52 -1.36 -8.08
N ASP A 265 -17.90 -0.24 -8.44
CA ASP A 265 -17.85 1.00 -7.65
C ASP A 265 -17.35 0.81 -6.22
N VAL A 266 -16.35 -0.02 -6.04
CA VAL A 266 -15.64 -0.24 -4.78
C VAL A 266 -14.15 -0.35 -5.03
N CYS A 267 -13.33 0.24 -4.17
CA CYS A 267 -11.90 -0.01 -4.19
C CYS A 267 -11.59 -1.25 -3.34
N LEU A 268 -10.84 -2.17 -3.95
CA LEU A 268 -10.31 -3.37 -3.30
C LEU A 268 -8.87 -3.62 -3.75
N SER A 269 -8.11 -4.26 -2.88
CA SER A 269 -6.77 -4.75 -3.22
C SER A 269 -6.88 -6.04 -4.00
N LEU A 270 -6.33 -6.04 -5.20
CA LEU A 270 -6.28 -7.19 -6.12
C LEU A 270 -4.90 -7.30 -6.76
N PRO A 271 -4.49 -8.48 -7.27
CA PRO A 271 -3.29 -8.58 -8.08
C PRO A 271 -3.42 -7.69 -9.31
N CYS A 272 -2.54 -6.71 -9.45
CA CYS A 272 -2.50 -5.77 -10.57
C CYS A 272 -1.13 -5.75 -11.20
N ILE A 273 -1.07 -5.62 -12.53
CA ILE A 273 0.17 -5.39 -13.27
C ILE A 273 0.50 -3.90 -13.18
N ILE A 274 1.64 -3.57 -12.58
CA ILE A 274 2.09 -2.20 -12.33
C ILE A 274 3.25 -1.85 -13.23
N ASN A 275 3.16 -0.70 -13.89
CA ASN A 275 4.22 -0.14 -14.69
C ASN A 275 4.30 1.41 -14.53
N ARG A 276 5.06 2.07 -15.38
CA ARG A 276 5.29 3.53 -15.34
C ARG A 276 4.01 4.37 -15.38
N LYS A 277 2.93 3.87 -15.96
CA LYS A 277 1.65 4.58 -16.06
C LYS A 277 0.70 4.30 -14.89
N GLY A 278 1.13 3.51 -13.92
CA GLY A 278 0.33 3.00 -12.82
C GLY A 278 -0.14 1.57 -13.09
N ILE A 279 -1.40 1.27 -12.86
CA ILE A 279 -1.97 -0.05 -13.14
C ILE A 279 -2.19 -0.19 -14.64
N ARG A 280 -1.63 -1.27 -15.23
CA ARG A 280 -1.93 -1.64 -16.62
C ARG A 280 -3.20 -2.47 -16.72
N ASN A 281 -3.32 -3.48 -15.86
CA ASN A 281 -4.45 -4.41 -15.80
C ASN A 281 -4.63 -4.98 -14.40
N ILE A 282 -5.87 -5.31 -14.05
CA ILE A 282 -6.20 -6.18 -12.93
C ILE A 282 -6.07 -7.63 -13.38
N VAL A 283 -5.49 -8.48 -12.56
CA VAL A 283 -5.35 -9.92 -12.82
C VAL A 283 -6.39 -10.68 -12.00
N GLU A 284 -7.48 -11.06 -12.64
CA GLU A 284 -8.47 -11.92 -12.01
C GLU A 284 -7.94 -13.35 -11.92
N THR A 285 -7.75 -13.87 -10.71
CA THR A 285 -7.37 -15.24 -10.45
C THR A 285 -8.60 -16.07 -10.09
N THR A 286 -8.58 -17.37 -10.37
CA THR A 286 -9.64 -18.28 -9.90
C THR A 286 -9.61 -18.32 -8.38
N LEU A 287 -10.69 -17.96 -7.72
CA LEU A 287 -10.90 -18.08 -6.28
C LEU A 287 -11.72 -19.33 -5.98
N ASP A 288 -11.46 -19.98 -4.84
CA ASP A 288 -12.39 -20.98 -4.33
C ASP A 288 -13.67 -20.31 -3.79
N GLN A 289 -14.63 -21.13 -3.36
CA GLN A 289 -15.95 -20.59 -2.96
C GLN A 289 -15.82 -19.71 -1.71
N ASP A 290 -15.06 -20.13 -0.70
CA ASP A 290 -14.90 -19.39 0.55
C ASP A 290 -14.16 -18.08 0.33
N GLU A 291 -13.09 -18.07 -0.49
CA GLU A 291 -12.34 -16.90 -0.87
C GLU A 291 -13.22 -15.88 -1.65
N ARG A 292 -14.09 -16.38 -2.53
CA ARG A 292 -15.02 -15.54 -3.30
C ARG A 292 -16.07 -14.91 -2.40
N GLU A 293 -16.65 -15.66 -1.47
CA GLU A 293 -17.64 -15.15 -0.52
C GLU A 293 -17.00 -14.14 0.44
N ALA A 294 -15.78 -14.40 0.90
CA ALA A 294 -15.01 -13.47 1.73
C ALA A 294 -14.70 -12.16 0.99
N LEU A 295 -14.30 -12.22 -0.30
CA LEU A 295 -14.05 -11.03 -1.11
C LEU A 295 -15.32 -10.19 -1.30
N LYS A 296 -16.46 -10.82 -1.56
CA LYS A 296 -17.75 -10.13 -1.66
C LYS A 296 -18.12 -9.43 -0.34
N LYS A 297 -17.95 -10.11 0.79
CA LYS A 297 -18.19 -9.51 2.11
C LYS A 297 -17.26 -8.33 2.39
N SER A 298 -15.99 -8.42 2.01
CA SER A 298 -15.02 -7.33 2.11
C SER A 298 -15.48 -6.11 1.29
N ALA A 299 -15.95 -6.33 0.06
CA ALA A 299 -16.52 -5.28 -0.79
C ALA A 299 -17.73 -4.60 -0.15
N GLU A 300 -18.68 -5.37 0.39
CA GLU A 300 -19.89 -4.83 1.05
C GLU A 300 -19.54 -3.94 2.26
N ILE A 301 -18.53 -4.32 3.05
CA ILE A 301 -18.05 -3.52 4.19
C ILE A 301 -17.51 -2.18 3.70
N LEU A 302 -16.66 -2.19 2.68
CA LEU A 302 -16.06 -0.97 2.13
C LEU A 302 -17.09 -0.07 1.46
N GLN A 303 -18.03 -0.63 0.70
CA GLN A 303 -19.13 0.14 0.10
C GLN A 303 -19.97 0.85 1.16
N LYS A 304 -20.35 0.16 2.24
CA LYS A 304 -21.08 0.76 3.37
C LYS A 304 -20.28 1.89 4.02
N THR A 305 -18.98 1.67 4.24
CA THR A 305 -18.09 2.67 4.83
C THR A 305 -17.95 3.89 3.90
N TYR A 306 -17.79 3.68 2.61
CA TYR A 306 -17.69 4.77 1.65
C TYR A 306 -18.99 5.58 1.56
N MET A 307 -20.15 4.92 1.52
CA MET A 307 -21.47 5.57 1.53
C MET A 307 -21.69 6.43 2.78
N SER A 308 -21.19 6.01 3.95
CA SER A 308 -21.36 6.76 5.20
C SER A 308 -20.65 8.11 5.23
N ILE A 309 -19.68 8.35 4.33
CA ILE A 309 -18.92 9.62 4.23
C ILE A 309 -19.34 10.48 3.04
N GLN A 310 -20.37 10.07 2.29
CA GLN A 310 -20.93 10.86 1.17
C GLN A 310 -22.14 11.70 1.59
N GLN A 311 -22.68 11.43 2.78
CA GLN A 311 -23.78 12.20 3.36
C GLN A 311 -23.28 13.47 4.03
#